data_f4a7859cf889552b465b7f1964a965ee
#
_entry.id   f4a7859cf889552b465b7f1964a965ee
#
_cell.length_a   1.000
_cell.length_b   1.000
_cell.length_c   1.000
_cell.angle_alpha   90.00
_cell.angle_beta   90.00
_cell.angle_gamma   90.00
#
_symmetry.space_group_name_H-M   'P 1'
#
loop_
_entity.id
_entity.type
_entity.pdbx_description
1 polymer ?
#
loop_
_entity_poly.entity_id
_entity_poly.type
_entity_poly.pdbx_seq_one_letter_code
_entity_poly.pdbx_strand_id
1 'polypeptide(L)'
;GPAYYQQQADYKMDVVLDDKNKRIDGVETITYHNNSPESLEYLWVQLDQNMRARQSKTPLIESQKMEGSVPVDGFVKNYMQQTFDGGFNLVYVNDANGKPLSYVINQTMMRIDLPTPLKPKEKVSFSIKWWYNINNYRVDGGRSGYEEFEKDGNRLYVIAQFFPRMAVYNDVEGWQNMQFWGRGEFALAFGNYDVNITVPADHVLEATGVLLNRKEVFTAEQVKRYELAEKTFDKPVLIVTPDEAKATEKGFSDKTKIWKFRAENVRDFAFSSSRKFIYDAMAVKLETKNVMAISLYPNESNPLWEQYSTKAVAQTLKTYSKHTFDYPYHKAISVSAEDQGMEYPMICWNYGRPDANGYVSDRIKYGMISVIIHEVGHNYFPMIVNSDERQWSWMDEGLDTFLQYLAEQDFMENYPSSRGPAHKIVPYMSGDQKFLEPIMSN
;
A
#
# COMPACT_ATOMS: atom_id res chain seq x y z
N GLY A 1 6.39 28.68 -6.27
CA GLY A 1 6.42 30.12 -5.95
C GLY A 1 5.69 30.40 -4.64
N PRO A 2 5.69 31.64 -4.09
CA PRO A 2 5.09 31.93 -2.78
C PRO A 2 3.56 31.74 -2.72
N ALA A 3 2.90 31.56 -3.85
CA ALA A 3 1.47 31.26 -3.95
C ALA A 3 1.17 29.75 -4.00
N TYR A 4 2.20 28.91 -3.99
CA TYR A 4 2.01 27.46 -3.96
C TYR A 4 1.34 27.01 -2.66
N TYR A 5 0.37 26.12 -2.79
CA TYR A 5 -0.34 25.53 -1.66
C TYR A 5 -0.50 24.02 -1.87
N GLN A 6 -0.69 23.31 -0.78
CA GLN A 6 -1.18 21.94 -0.77
C GLN A 6 -2.39 21.86 0.14
N GLN A 7 -3.41 21.13 -0.29
CA GLN A 7 -4.54 20.78 0.56
C GLN A 7 -4.10 19.76 1.61
N GLN A 8 -4.86 19.65 2.70
CA GLN A 8 -4.63 18.67 3.74
C GLN A 8 -5.93 17.91 4.04
N ALA A 9 -5.83 16.61 4.22
CA ALA A 9 -6.95 15.76 4.62
C ALA A 9 -6.54 14.88 5.81
N ASP A 10 -7.13 15.13 6.97
CA ASP A 10 -6.89 14.34 8.18
C ASP A 10 -8.01 13.30 8.36
N TYR A 11 -7.64 12.10 8.82
CA TYR A 11 -8.55 10.96 8.95
C TYR A 11 -8.52 10.39 10.36
N LYS A 12 -9.72 10.13 10.90
CA LYS A 12 -9.91 9.25 12.07
C LYS A 12 -10.75 8.08 11.65
N MET A 13 -10.24 6.86 11.82
CA MET A 13 -10.89 5.65 11.33
C MET A 13 -11.00 4.58 12.40
N ASP A 14 -12.17 3.94 12.44
CA ASP A 14 -12.39 2.66 13.13
C ASP A 14 -12.72 1.62 12.07
N VAL A 15 -11.87 0.59 11.95
CA VAL A 15 -11.91 -0.43 10.91
C VAL A 15 -11.98 -1.82 11.53
N VAL A 16 -12.84 -2.67 10.98
CA VAL A 16 -12.96 -4.07 11.37
C VAL A 16 -12.67 -4.97 10.18
N LEU A 17 -11.69 -5.86 10.33
CA LEU A 17 -11.44 -6.96 9.42
C LEU A 17 -12.22 -8.19 9.89
N ASP A 18 -13.30 -8.50 9.21
CA ASP A 18 -14.06 -9.75 9.41
C ASP A 18 -13.44 -10.87 8.55
N ASP A 19 -12.51 -11.62 9.16
CA ASP A 19 -11.83 -12.74 8.51
C ASP A 19 -12.81 -13.86 8.08
N LYS A 20 -13.87 -14.09 8.84
CA LYS A 20 -14.85 -15.14 8.56
C LYS A 20 -15.65 -14.84 7.28
N ASN A 21 -16.10 -13.59 7.14
CA ASN A 21 -16.90 -13.15 6.00
C ASN A 21 -16.05 -12.51 4.90
N LYS A 22 -14.73 -12.34 5.10
CA LYS A 22 -13.82 -11.67 4.16
C LYS A 22 -14.33 -10.27 3.82
N ARG A 23 -14.58 -9.46 4.85
CA ARG A 23 -15.19 -8.15 4.73
C ARG A 23 -14.43 -7.10 5.54
N ILE A 24 -14.37 -5.88 5.02
CA ILE A 24 -13.99 -4.70 5.77
C ILE A 24 -15.25 -3.91 6.10
N ASP A 25 -15.40 -3.54 7.35
CA ASP A 25 -16.35 -2.53 7.83
C ASP A 25 -15.57 -1.34 8.37
N GLY A 26 -15.96 -0.13 8.00
CA GLY A 26 -15.26 1.07 8.41
C GLY A 26 -16.19 2.24 8.71
N VAL A 27 -15.74 3.07 9.63
CA VAL A 27 -16.26 4.40 9.89
C VAL A 27 -15.10 5.36 9.91
N GLU A 28 -15.19 6.43 9.15
CA GLU A 28 -14.20 7.50 9.18
C GLU A 28 -14.82 8.87 9.43
N THR A 29 -14.01 9.75 9.99
CA THR A 29 -14.22 11.18 9.99
C THR A 29 -13.07 11.82 9.23
N ILE A 30 -13.40 12.51 8.14
CA ILE A 30 -12.47 13.27 7.33
C ILE A 30 -12.54 14.73 7.75
N THR A 31 -11.39 15.35 8.02
CA THR A 31 -11.28 16.81 8.19
C THR A 31 -10.45 17.35 7.04
N TYR A 32 -11.10 18.07 6.14
CA TYR A 32 -10.47 18.65 4.95
C TYR A 32 -10.18 20.12 5.17
N HIS A 33 -8.95 20.54 4.89
CA HIS A 33 -8.46 21.91 5.03
C HIS A 33 -8.33 22.55 3.66
N ASN A 34 -9.05 23.64 3.42
CA ASN A 34 -8.93 24.40 2.19
C ASN A 34 -7.78 25.41 2.29
N ASN A 35 -6.61 25.04 1.80
CA ASN A 35 -5.44 25.91 1.74
C ASN A 35 -5.34 26.70 0.43
N SER A 36 -6.27 26.49 -0.52
CA SER A 36 -6.35 27.24 -1.76
C SER A 36 -6.86 28.68 -1.54
N PRO A 37 -6.62 29.57 -2.50
CA PRO A 37 -7.19 30.92 -2.47
C PRO A 37 -8.69 30.94 -2.85
N GLU A 38 -9.28 29.83 -3.24
CA GLU A 38 -10.64 29.74 -3.75
C GLU A 38 -11.62 29.14 -2.73
N SER A 39 -12.90 29.50 -2.84
CA SER A 39 -13.98 28.84 -2.09
C SER A 39 -14.43 27.60 -2.83
N LEU A 40 -14.58 26.48 -2.10
CA LEU A 40 -15.00 25.18 -2.64
C LEU A 40 -16.47 24.95 -2.33
N GLU A 41 -17.30 24.79 -3.36
CA GLU A 41 -18.74 24.50 -3.21
C GLU A 41 -19.03 23.01 -3.02
N TYR A 42 -18.12 22.16 -3.44
CA TYR A 42 -18.21 20.71 -3.36
C TYR A 42 -16.83 20.07 -3.14
N LEU A 43 -16.85 18.83 -2.72
CA LEU A 43 -15.65 17.99 -2.54
C LEU A 43 -15.73 16.77 -3.46
N TRP A 44 -14.59 16.25 -3.87
CA TRP A 44 -14.49 14.95 -4.53
C TRP A 44 -13.80 13.93 -3.63
N VAL A 45 -14.38 12.73 -3.58
CA VAL A 45 -13.88 11.59 -2.82
C VAL A 45 -13.70 10.41 -3.77
N GLN A 46 -12.56 9.74 -3.67
CA GLN A 46 -12.22 8.54 -4.44
C GLN A 46 -12.80 7.30 -3.77
N LEU A 47 -13.48 6.48 -4.54
CA LEU A 47 -14.09 5.21 -4.13
C LEU A 47 -13.45 4.07 -4.95
N ASP A 48 -12.15 3.84 -4.75
CA ASP A 48 -11.35 2.97 -5.64
C ASP A 48 -11.86 1.52 -5.68
N GLN A 49 -12.41 0.99 -4.57
CA GLN A 49 -12.98 -0.36 -4.56
C GLN A 49 -14.15 -0.52 -5.53
N ASN A 50 -14.80 0.57 -5.96
CA ASN A 50 -15.89 0.50 -6.92
C ASN A 50 -15.47 0.00 -8.32
N MET A 51 -14.15 -0.01 -8.61
CA MET A 51 -13.66 -0.73 -9.79
C MET A 51 -14.03 -2.22 -9.79
N ARG A 52 -14.25 -2.82 -8.58
CA ARG A 52 -14.64 -4.22 -8.37
C ARG A 52 -16.13 -4.39 -8.10
N ALA A 53 -16.91 -3.31 -8.20
CA ALA A 53 -18.37 -3.43 -8.11
C ALA A 53 -18.92 -4.24 -9.30
N ARG A 54 -19.95 -5.04 -9.07
CA ARG A 54 -20.58 -5.86 -10.13
C ARG A 54 -20.99 -5.06 -11.37
N GLN A 55 -21.30 -3.77 -11.19
CA GLN A 55 -21.71 -2.87 -12.26
C GLN A 55 -20.57 -1.97 -12.76
N SER A 56 -19.34 -2.24 -12.36
CA SER A 56 -18.18 -1.48 -12.80
C SER A 56 -18.01 -1.55 -14.31
N LYS A 57 -17.61 -0.41 -14.89
CA LYS A 57 -17.24 -0.34 -16.32
C LYS A 57 -15.77 -0.71 -16.56
N THR A 58 -14.99 -0.99 -15.52
CA THR A 58 -13.58 -1.37 -15.63
C THR A 58 -13.31 -2.41 -16.72
N PRO A 59 -14.05 -3.54 -16.78
CA PRO A 59 -13.82 -4.56 -17.83
C PRO A 59 -14.09 -4.07 -19.24
N LEU A 60 -14.86 -3.00 -19.42
CA LEU A 60 -15.23 -2.45 -20.73
C LEU A 60 -14.21 -1.41 -21.24
N ILE A 61 -13.42 -0.84 -20.32
CA ILE A 61 -12.46 0.24 -20.63
C ILE A 61 -11.07 -0.34 -20.92
N GLU A 62 -10.75 -1.48 -20.37
CA GLU A 62 -9.53 -2.19 -20.72
C GLU A 62 -9.57 -2.68 -22.17
N SER A 63 -8.87 -1.95 -23.04
CA SER A 63 -8.66 -2.39 -24.42
C SER A 63 -7.64 -3.53 -24.45
N GLN A 64 -8.09 -4.76 -24.34
CA GLN A 64 -7.24 -5.93 -24.59
C GLN A 64 -7.39 -6.33 -26.07
N LYS A 65 -6.27 -6.46 -26.78
CA LYS A 65 -6.27 -7.16 -28.06
C LYS A 65 -6.52 -8.63 -27.77
N MET A 66 -7.63 -9.17 -28.27
CA MET A 66 -7.85 -10.61 -28.23
C MET A 66 -6.75 -11.28 -29.09
N GLU A 67 -5.97 -12.12 -28.47
CA GLU A 67 -5.06 -13.01 -29.20
C GLU A 67 -5.86 -14.08 -29.95
N GLY A 68 -5.30 -14.64 -31.02
CA GLY A 68 -5.98 -15.61 -31.89
C GLY A 68 -6.45 -16.90 -31.19
N SER A 69 -5.94 -17.19 -29.99
CA SER A 69 -6.44 -18.22 -29.08
C SER A 69 -6.21 -17.80 -27.64
N VAL A 70 -7.24 -17.88 -26.81
CA VAL A 70 -7.17 -17.61 -25.38
C VAL A 70 -7.54 -18.89 -24.65
N PRO A 71 -6.75 -19.36 -23.65
CA PRO A 71 -7.14 -20.48 -22.79
C PRO A 71 -8.51 -20.23 -22.16
N VAL A 72 -9.32 -21.27 -21.98
CA VAL A 72 -10.68 -21.16 -21.42
C VAL A 72 -10.67 -20.41 -20.09
N ASP A 73 -9.73 -20.72 -19.20
CA ASP A 73 -9.61 -20.06 -17.90
C ASP A 73 -9.30 -18.56 -18.05
N GLY A 74 -8.44 -18.21 -19.00
CA GLY A 74 -8.14 -16.81 -19.33
C GLY A 74 -9.35 -16.08 -19.93
N PHE A 75 -10.13 -16.77 -20.76
CA PHE A 75 -11.36 -16.22 -21.32
C PHE A 75 -12.41 -15.96 -20.23
N VAL A 76 -12.63 -16.94 -19.34
CA VAL A 76 -13.57 -16.77 -18.23
C VAL A 76 -13.14 -15.63 -17.32
N LYS A 77 -11.85 -15.57 -16.95
CA LYS A 77 -11.30 -14.53 -16.08
C LYS A 77 -11.39 -13.11 -16.67
N ASN A 78 -11.11 -12.97 -17.96
CA ASN A 78 -10.94 -11.64 -18.57
C ASN A 78 -12.20 -11.12 -19.29
N TYR A 79 -13.10 -12.02 -19.74
CA TYR A 79 -14.22 -11.64 -20.63
C TYR A 79 -15.59 -12.07 -20.12
N MET A 80 -15.69 -12.97 -19.16
CA MET A 80 -16.98 -13.30 -18.56
C MET A 80 -17.30 -12.36 -17.40
N GLN A 81 -18.59 -12.10 -17.20
CA GLN A 81 -19.07 -11.25 -16.13
C GLN A 81 -18.55 -11.76 -14.77
N GLN A 82 -17.83 -10.91 -14.05
CA GLN A 82 -17.37 -11.21 -12.70
C GLN A 82 -18.58 -11.40 -11.78
N THR A 83 -18.58 -12.49 -11.02
CA THR A 83 -19.61 -12.78 -10.01
C THR A 83 -19.32 -12.08 -8.69
N PHE A 84 -18.06 -11.68 -8.46
CA PHE A 84 -17.64 -10.97 -7.27
C PHE A 84 -18.14 -9.53 -7.26
N ASP A 85 -18.55 -9.06 -6.10
CA ASP A 85 -18.97 -7.67 -5.86
C ASP A 85 -18.18 -7.09 -4.69
N GLY A 86 -17.13 -6.34 -5.00
CA GLY A 86 -16.18 -5.75 -4.06
C GLY A 86 -16.30 -4.23 -3.94
N GLY A 87 -17.34 -3.62 -4.51
CA GLY A 87 -17.57 -2.19 -4.41
C GLY A 87 -17.94 -1.72 -3.02
N PHE A 88 -17.70 -0.43 -2.73
CA PHE A 88 -18.13 0.19 -1.48
C PHE A 88 -19.66 0.20 -1.33
N ASN A 89 -20.14 -0.22 -0.18
CA ASN A 89 -21.50 -0.06 0.28
C ASN A 89 -21.52 1.06 1.32
N LEU A 90 -21.94 2.26 0.91
CA LEU A 90 -22.03 3.41 1.81
C LEU A 90 -23.30 3.30 2.65
N VAL A 91 -23.15 3.37 3.98
CA VAL A 91 -24.25 3.34 4.94
C VAL A 91 -24.76 4.76 5.20
N TYR A 92 -23.83 5.71 5.33
CA TYR A 92 -24.15 7.16 5.42
C TYR A 92 -22.96 8.00 5.00
N VAL A 93 -23.27 9.25 4.60
CA VAL A 93 -22.34 10.37 4.43
C VAL A 93 -22.97 11.55 5.16
N ASN A 94 -22.40 11.94 6.31
CA ASN A 94 -22.99 12.92 7.21
C ASN A 94 -22.03 14.07 7.51
N ASP A 95 -22.56 15.26 7.74
CA ASP A 95 -21.80 16.39 8.28
C ASP A 95 -21.36 16.15 9.75
N ALA A 96 -20.62 17.10 10.32
CA ALA A 96 -20.14 17.03 11.70
C ALA A 96 -21.25 16.96 12.76
N ASN A 97 -22.50 17.34 12.42
CA ASN A 97 -23.66 17.29 13.27
C ASN A 97 -24.49 16.02 13.08
N GLY A 98 -24.06 15.10 12.23
CA GLY A 98 -24.76 13.86 11.91
C GLY A 98 -25.89 14.03 10.89
N LYS A 99 -26.00 15.20 10.23
CA LYS A 99 -27.01 15.45 9.20
C LYS A 99 -26.49 14.90 7.85
N PRO A 100 -27.34 14.18 7.07
CA PRO A 100 -26.95 13.67 5.76
C PRO A 100 -26.50 14.79 4.81
N LEU A 101 -25.40 14.56 4.12
CA LEU A 101 -24.90 15.39 3.02
C LEU A 101 -25.45 14.88 1.69
N SER A 102 -25.70 15.80 0.76
CA SER A 102 -26.05 15.46 -0.62
C SER A 102 -24.81 14.98 -1.37
N TYR A 103 -24.87 13.84 -2.06
CA TYR A 103 -23.78 13.34 -2.86
C TYR A 103 -24.27 12.58 -4.09
N VAL A 104 -23.39 12.47 -5.08
CA VAL A 104 -23.58 11.68 -6.30
C VAL A 104 -22.36 10.82 -6.53
N ILE A 105 -22.57 9.54 -6.82
CA ILE A 105 -21.50 8.59 -7.19
C ILE A 105 -21.53 8.38 -8.69
N ASN A 106 -20.35 8.54 -9.31
CA ASN A 106 -20.08 8.15 -10.68
C ASN A 106 -18.90 7.19 -10.69
N GLN A 107 -19.18 5.89 -10.80
CA GLN A 107 -18.17 4.81 -10.76
C GLN A 107 -17.28 4.92 -9.51
N THR A 108 -16.01 5.25 -9.68
CA THR A 108 -15.02 5.34 -8.60
C THR A 108 -14.88 6.73 -7.99
N MET A 109 -15.75 7.66 -8.33
CA MET A 109 -15.70 9.03 -7.81
C MET A 109 -17.04 9.42 -7.19
N MET A 110 -16.97 10.04 -6.00
CA MET A 110 -18.13 10.61 -5.31
C MET A 110 -17.95 12.12 -5.17
N ARG A 111 -18.93 12.89 -5.65
CA ARG A 111 -19.05 14.32 -5.38
C ARG A 111 -19.96 14.53 -4.18
N ILE A 112 -19.51 15.32 -3.22
CA ILE A 112 -20.29 15.77 -2.05
C ILE A 112 -20.53 17.26 -2.20
N ASP A 113 -21.79 17.69 -2.25
CA ASP A 113 -22.16 19.10 -2.30
C ASP A 113 -22.17 19.67 -0.86
N LEU A 114 -21.44 20.76 -0.67
CA LEU A 114 -21.35 21.42 0.64
C LEU A 114 -22.56 22.32 0.88
N PRO A 115 -23.22 22.25 2.06
CA PRO A 115 -24.35 23.16 2.39
C PRO A 115 -23.94 24.64 2.41
N THR A 116 -22.66 24.91 2.66
CA THR A 116 -22.05 26.24 2.64
C THR A 116 -20.66 26.10 2.01
N PRO A 117 -20.29 26.99 1.07
CA PRO A 117 -18.96 26.96 0.46
C PRO A 117 -17.84 27.03 1.50
N LEU A 118 -16.85 26.16 1.36
CA LEU A 118 -15.65 26.13 2.21
C LEU A 118 -14.67 27.21 1.76
N LYS A 119 -14.55 28.27 2.53
CA LYS A 119 -13.69 29.42 2.18
C LYS A 119 -12.20 29.11 2.34
N PRO A 120 -11.33 29.93 1.75
CA PRO A 120 -9.89 29.85 2.00
C PRO A 120 -9.53 29.85 3.48
N LYS A 121 -8.63 28.96 3.89
CA LYS A 121 -8.16 28.75 5.27
C LYS A 121 -9.20 28.19 6.25
N GLU A 122 -10.39 27.85 5.78
CA GLU A 122 -11.39 27.11 6.56
C GLU A 122 -11.20 25.60 6.44
N LYS A 123 -11.84 24.87 7.32
CA LYS A 123 -11.89 23.41 7.29
C LYS A 123 -13.33 22.91 7.46
N VAL A 124 -13.61 21.75 6.90
CA VAL A 124 -14.87 21.04 7.04
C VAL A 124 -14.61 19.63 7.53
N SER A 125 -15.47 19.13 8.41
CA SER A 125 -15.42 17.73 8.85
C SER A 125 -16.72 17.04 8.48
N PHE A 126 -16.62 15.81 7.99
CA PHE A 126 -17.74 14.95 7.66
C PHE A 126 -17.38 13.50 7.93
N SER A 127 -18.37 12.63 8.04
CA SER A 127 -18.17 11.21 8.34
C SER A 127 -18.80 10.33 7.29
N ILE A 128 -18.12 9.23 6.98
CA ILE A 128 -18.60 8.19 6.08
C ILE A 128 -18.56 6.85 6.83
N LYS A 129 -19.64 6.07 6.70
CA LYS A 129 -19.65 4.67 7.13
C LYS A 129 -19.83 3.79 5.91
N TRP A 130 -18.98 2.78 5.80
CA TRP A 130 -18.96 1.88 4.63
C TRP A 130 -18.63 0.44 5.02
N TRP A 131 -18.84 -0.46 4.07
CA TRP A 131 -18.29 -1.79 4.07
C TRP A 131 -18.08 -2.27 2.63
N TYR A 132 -17.23 -3.28 2.45
CA TYR A 132 -17.07 -3.97 1.18
C TYR A 132 -16.55 -5.40 1.39
N ASN A 133 -16.78 -6.29 0.39
CA ASN A 133 -16.22 -7.64 0.39
C ASN A 133 -14.80 -7.61 -0.14
N ILE A 134 -13.88 -8.28 0.56
CA ILE A 134 -12.47 -8.34 0.19
C ILE A 134 -12.29 -9.38 -0.91
N ASN A 135 -11.64 -9.00 -2.01
CA ASN A 135 -11.32 -9.89 -3.13
C ASN A 135 -10.15 -10.82 -2.80
N ASN A 136 -10.14 -12.00 -3.40
CA ASN A 136 -8.95 -12.83 -3.49
C ASN A 136 -8.08 -12.31 -4.64
N TYR A 137 -7.01 -11.55 -4.34
CA TYR A 137 -6.21 -10.93 -5.38
C TYR A 137 -5.47 -11.93 -6.27
N ARG A 138 -5.25 -13.17 -5.81
CA ARG A 138 -4.68 -14.25 -6.64
C ARG A 138 -5.65 -14.72 -7.72
N VAL A 139 -6.95 -14.57 -7.49
CA VAL A 139 -8.03 -14.97 -8.42
C VAL A 139 -8.55 -13.78 -9.20
N ASP A 140 -8.93 -12.72 -8.47
CA ASP A 140 -9.61 -11.55 -9.03
C ASP A 140 -8.63 -10.45 -9.49
N GLY A 141 -7.33 -10.60 -9.18
CA GLY A 141 -6.31 -9.59 -9.44
C GLY A 141 -6.40 -8.39 -8.49
N GLY A 142 -5.57 -7.38 -8.77
CA GLY A 142 -5.53 -6.10 -8.05
C GLY A 142 -4.47 -6.03 -6.95
N ARG A 143 -4.32 -4.83 -6.38
CA ARG A 143 -3.26 -4.44 -5.45
C ARG A 143 -3.68 -4.49 -3.99
N SER A 144 -4.87 -5.02 -3.70
CA SER A 144 -5.43 -5.16 -2.35
C SER A 144 -6.34 -6.37 -2.32
N GLY A 145 -6.46 -7.01 -1.17
CA GLY A 145 -7.29 -8.19 -0.99
C GLY A 145 -6.69 -9.20 -0.03
N TYR A 146 -6.97 -10.47 -0.24
CA TYR A 146 -6.36 -11.56 0.51
C TYR A 146 -5.77 -12.62 -0.42
N GLU A 147 -4.80 -13.35 0.11
CA GLU A 147 -4.30 -14.63 -0.36
C GLU A 147 -4.81 -15.72 0.56
N GLU A 148 -5.24 -16.85 0.02
CA GLU A 148 -5.69 -18.01 0.79
C GLU A 148 -4.68 -19.15 0.69
N PHE A 149 -4.33 -19.73 1.83
CA PHE A 149 -3.45 -20.88 1.94
C PHE A 149 -4.32 -22.14 2.04
N GLU A 150 -4.55 -22.81 0.93
CA GLU A 150 -5.47 -23.97 0.82
C GLU A 150 -5.14 -25.11 1.79
N LYS A 151 -3.86 -25.29 2.15
CA LYS A 151 -3.41 -26.39 3.02
C LYS A 151 -3.92 -26.26 4.46
N ASP A 152 -4.14 -25.06 4.95
CA ASP A 152 -4.51 -24.78 6.34
C ASP A 152 -5.72 -23.84 6.49
N GLY A 153 -6.23 -23.30 5.38
CA GLY A 153 -7.39 -22.40 5.34
C GLY A 153 -7.12 -21.00 5.91
N ASN A 154 -5.87 -20.67 6.17
CA ASN A 154 -5.48 -19.33 6.63
C ASN A 154 -5.45 -18.33 5.48
N ARG A 155 -5.49 -17.05 5.84
CA ARG A 155 -5.40 -15.93 4.90
C ARG A 155 -4.35 -14.94 5.32
N LEU A 156 -3.73 -14.33 4.31
CA LEU A 156 -2.88 -13.17 4.44
C LEU A 156 -3.59 -12.01 3.75
N TYR A 157 -3.82 -10.95 4.50
CA TYR A 157 -4.50 -9.75 4.04
C TYR A 157 -3.49 -8.66 3.71
N VAL A 158 -3.63 -8.09 2.51
CA VAL A 158 -2.97 -6.86 2.06
C VAL A 158 -4.07 -5.84 1.78
N ILE A 159 -4.20 -4.86 2.65
CA ILE A 159 -5.35 -3.97 2.65
C ILE A 159 -4.91 -2.54 2.39
N ALA A 160 -5.25 -2.08 1.19
CA ALA A 160 -5.04 -0.73 0.69
C ALA A 160 -6.25 -0.25 -0.08
N GLN A 161 -6.32 1.06 -0.33
CA GLN A 161 -7.46 1.65 -1.06
C GLN A 161 -8.81 1.25 -0.43
N PHE A 162 -8.80 1.05 0.88
CA PHE A 162 -9.89 0.37 1.61
C PHE A 162 -10.89 1.34 2.24
N PHE A 163 -10.64 2.63 2.15
CA PHE A 163 -11.48 3.69 2.68
C PHE A 163 -11.73 4.77 1.62
N PRO A 164 -12.83 5.51 1.66
CA PRO A 164 -13.04 6.68 0.81
C PRO A 164 -11.97 7.74 1.03
N ARG A 165 -11.28 8.16 -0.03
CA ARG A 165 -10.12 9.06 0.06
C ARG A 165 -10.41 10.39 -0.63
N MET A 166 -9.99 11.52 -0.05
CA MET A 166 -10.11 12.83 -0.68
C MET A 166 -9.34 12.87 -2.00
N ALA A 167 -9.96 13.37 -3.06
CA ALA A 167 -9.26 13.70 -4.29
C ALA A 167 -8.36 14.93 -4.09
N VAL A 168 -7.31 15.03 -4.88
CA VAL A 168 -6.44 16.21 -4.91
C VAL A 168 -7.17 17.40 -5.53
N TYR A 169 -6.97 18.58 -4.94
CA TYR A 169 -7.30 19.87 -5.53
C TYR A 169 -6.03 20.71 -5.59
N ASN A 170 -5.63 21.12 -6.79
CA ASN A 170 -4.41 21.89 -7.01
C ASN A 170 -4.65 23.08 -7.95
N ASP A 171 -3.61 23.90 -8.14
CA ASP A 171 -3.65 25.11 -8.95
C ASP A 171 -3.45 24.86 -10.46
N VAL A 172 -3.16 23.64 -10.87
CA VAL A 172 -2.95 23.27 -12.28
C VAL A 172 -4.27 22.80 -12.91
N GLU A 173 -4.98 21.89 -12.25
CA GLU A 173 -6.15 21.20 -12.81
C GLU A 173 -7.43 21.38 -11.97
N GLY A 174 -7.33 22.04 -10.81
CA GLY A 174 -8.43 22.03 -9.84
C GLY A 174 -8.61 20.62 -9.23
N TRP A 175 -9.81 20.08 -9.25
CA TRP A 175 -10.08 18.73 -8.75
C TRP A 175 -9.59 17.64 -9.70
N GLN A 176 -8.72 16.77 -9.21
CA GLN A 176 -8.31 15.55 -9.90
C GLN A 176 -9.37 14.46 -9.66
N ASN A 177 -10.39 14.41 -10.50
CA ASN A 177 -11.53 13.52 -10.37
C ASN A 177 -11.55 12.42 -11.46
N MET A 178 -10.40 12.04 -11.99
CA MET A 178 -10.29 10.94 -12.93
C MET A 178 -10.69 9.62 -12.28
N GLN A 179 -11.40 8.79 -13.02
CA GLN A 179 -11.81 7.46 -12.59
C GLN A 179 -10.60 6.55 -12.39
N PHE A 180 -10.68 5.67 -11.40
CA PHE A 180 -9.71 4.60 -11.22
C PHE A 180 -10.22 3.31 -11.85
N TRP A 181 -9.51 2.83 -12.86
CA TRP A 181 -9.85 1.62 -13.61
C TRP A 181 -8.92 0.44 -13.33
N GLY A 182 -8.17 0.49 -12.22
CA GLY A 182 -7.23 -0.56 -11.82
C GLY A 182 -5.82 -0.41 -12.38
N ARG A 183 -5.58 0.62 -13.18
CA ARG A 183 -4.26 0.99 -13.72
C ARG A 183 -3.90 2.40 -13.29
N GLY A 184 -2.63 2.70 -13.25
CA GLY A 184 -2.08 3.95 -12.75
C GLY A 184 -2.02 3.98 -11.22
N GLU A 185 -1.21 4.88 -10.71
CA GLU A 185 -1.02 5.08 -9.29
C GLU A 185 -1.94 6.20 -8.75
N PHE A 186 -1.64 6.76 -7.60
CA PHE A 186 -2.55 7.66 -6.90
C PHE A 186 -1.93 9.05 -6.71
N ALA A 187 -2.74 10.08 -6.95
CA ALA A 187 -2.46 11.42 -6.44
C ALA A 187 -3.34 11.63 -5.20
N LEU A 188 -2.73 11.96 -4.06
CA LEU A 188 -3.41 12.12 -2.77
C LEU A 188 -2.82 13.30 -1.99
N ALA A 189 -3.67 13.99 -1.24
CA ALA A 189 -3.25 15.04 -0.32
C ALA A 189 -2.64 14.45 0.95
N PHE A 190 -1.60 15.08 1.48
CA PHE A 190 -1.04 14.72 2.78
C PHE A 190 -2.00 15.04 3.92
N GLY A 191 -1.90 14.28 4.99
CA GLY A 191 -2.66 14.47 6.21
C GLY A 191 -2.19 13.60 7.35
N ASN A 192 -2.94 13.67 8.45
CA ASN A 192 -2.70 12.87 9.64
C ASN A 192 -3.76 11.79 9.76
N TYR A 193 -3.35 10.62 10.22
CA TYR A 193 -4.21 9.45 10.35
C TYR A 193 -4.19 8.92 11.78
N ASP A 194 -5.36 8.85 12.41
CA ASP A 194 -5.60 8.11 13.65
C ASP A 194 -6.47 6.90 13.31
N VAL A 195 -5.92 5.70 13.38
CA VAL A 195 -6.60 4.49 12.89
C VAL A 195 -6.61 3.39 13.94
N ASN A 196 -7.81 2.92 14.27
CA ASN A 196 -8.03 1.74 15.09
C ASN A 196 -8.44 0.58 14.17
N ILE A 197 -7.70 -0.53 14.21
CA ILE A 197 -7.96 -1.70 13.38
C ILE A 197 -8.28 -2.88 14.28
N THR A 198 -9.50 -3.38 14.19
CA THR A 198 -9.96 -4.58 14.90
C THR A 198 -9.77 -5.80 14.00
N VAL A 199 -9.00 -6.78 14.47
CA VAL A 199 -8.72 -8.05 13.77
C VAL A 199 -8.88 -9.23 14.74
N PRO A 200 -8.96 -10.48 14.26
CA PRO A 200 -8.91 -11.66 15.14
C PRO A 200 -7.71 -11.61 16.10
N ALA A 201 -7.90 -12.07 17.34
CA ALA A 201 -6.90 -11.91 18.40
C ALA A 201 -5.60 -12.68 18.17
N ASP A 202 -5.62 -13.66 17.29
CA ASP A 202 -4.47 -14.47 16.84
C ASP A 202 -3.76 -13.91 15.60
N HIS A 203 -4.22 -12.79 15.03
CA HIS A 203 -3.52 -12.11 13.96
C HIS A 203 -2.35 -11.25 14.48
N VAL A 204 -1.28 -11.22 13.69
CA VAL A 204 -0.23 -10.20 13.74
C VAL A 204 -0.51 -9.18 12.66
N LEU A 205 -0.33 -7.89 12.97
CA LEU A 205 -0.64 -6.79 12.09
C LEU A 205 0.46 -5.73 12.09
N GLU A 206 0.72 -5.15 10.95
CA GLU A 206 1.47 -3.90 10.79
C GLU A 206 0.77 -2.99 9.77
N ALA A 207 1.02 -1.69 9.92
CA ALA A 207 0.37 -0.66 9.13
C ALA A 207 1.26 0.58 8.95
N THR A 208 0.84 1.48 8.10
CA THR A 208 1.32 2.87 8.05
C THR A 208 1.26 3.50 9.46
N GLY A 209 2.28 4.23 9.86
CA GLY A 209 2.30 4.98 11.14
C GLY A 209 2.87 4.21 12.34
N VAL A 210 2.86 4.86 13.48
CA VAL A 210 3.37 4.35 14.76
C VAL A 210 2.30 3.51 15.44
N LEU A 211 2.65 2.30 15.88
CA LEU A 211 1.80 1.48 16.75
C LEU A 211 1.81 2.04 18.18
N LEU A 212 0.65 2.50 18.65
CA LEU A 212 0.51 3.19 19.93
C LEU A 212 0.34 2.25 21.12
N ASN A 213 -0.17 1.04 20.91
CA ASN A 213 -0.56 0.12 21.97
C ASN A 213 0.16 -1.24 21.90
N ARG A 214 1.46 -1.23 21.58
CA ARG A 214 2.28 -2.45 21.42
C ARG A 214 2.10 -3.45 22.55
N LYS A 215 2.08 -2.99 23.81
CA LYS A 215 1.93 -3.85 24.98
C LYS A 215 0.56 -4.52 25.12
N GLU A 216 -0.46 -4.04 24.42
CA GLU A 216 -1.80 -4.61 24.45
C GLU A 216 -1.97 -5.73 23.38
N VAL A 217 -1.20 -5.63 22.28
CA VAL A 217 -1.38 -6.50 21.09
C VAL A 217 -0.30 -7.58 20.97
N PHE A 218 0.91 -7.33 21.47
CA PHE A 218 2.00 -8.30 21.56
C PHE A 218 2.10 -8.93 22.94
N THR A 219 2.66 -10.15 23.01
CA THR A 219 3.03 -10.78 24.27
C THR A 219 4.19 -10.05 24.93
N ALA A 220 4.37 -10.22 26.24
CA ALA A 220 5.49 -9.61 26.96
C ALA A 220 6.87 -10.00 26.39
N GLU A 221 6.99 -11.23 25.87
CA GLU A 221 8.23 -11.70 25.24
C GLU A 221 8.46 -11.05 23.87
N GLN A 222 7.42 -10.91 23.06
CA GLN A 222 7.50 -10.20 21.76
C GLN A 222 7.84 -8.72 21.95
N VAL A 223 7.31 -8.07 23.01
CA VAL A 223 7.69 -6.70 23.36
C VAL A 223 9.18 -6.60 23.68
N LYS A 224 9.73 -7.51 24.48
CA LYS A 224 11.18 -7.54 24.79
C LYS A 224 12.04 -7.74 23.54
N ARG A 225 11.63 -8.64 22.65
CA ARG A 225 12.33 -8.86 21.37
C ARG A 225 12.29 -7.63 20.49
N TYR A 226 11.18 -6.89 20.46
CA TYR A 226 11.08 -5.63 19.73
C TYR A 226 12.03 -4.57 20.34
N GLU A 227 12.06 -4.42 21.67
CA GLU A 227 12.98 -3.51 22.36
C GLU A 227 14.47 -3.88 22.14
N LEU A 228 14.77 -5.17 21.91
CA LEU A 228 16.08 -5.62 21.48
C LEU A 228 16.36 -5.23 20.03
N ALA A 229 15.39 -5.41 19.11
CA ALA A 229 15.52 -5.04 17.71
C ALA A 229 15.81 -3.54 17.52
N GLU A 230 15.21 -2.67 18.35
CA GLU A 230 15.46 -1.21 18.35
C GLU A 230 16.94 -0.84 18.63
N LYS A 231 17.73 -1.79 19.15
CA LYS A 231 19.15 -1.61 19.51
C LYS A 231 20.09 -2.50 18.70
N THR A 232 19.57 -3.30 17.78
CA THR A 232 20.34 -4.25 16.95
C THR A 232 20.45 -3.74 15.53
N PHE A 233 21.68 -3.45 15.08
CA PHE A 233 21.97 -2.81 13.80
C PHE A 233 22.63 -3.72 12.76
N ASP A 234 23.06 -4.90 13.15
CA ASP A 234 23.85 -5.83 12.34
C ASP A 234 23.03 -6.99 11.76
N LYS A 235 21.93 -7.34 12.40
CA LYS A 235 21.06 -8.46 11.99
C LYS A 235 19.63 -8.28 12.47
N PRO A 236 18.64 -8.85 11.75
CA PRO A 236 17.26 -8.88 12.23
C PRO A 236 17.11 -9.70 13.52
N VAL A 237 16.17 -9.28 14.35
CA VAL A 237 15.69 -9.98 15.56
C VAL A 237 14.27 -10.47 15.27
N LEU A 238 14.02 -11.77 15.49
CA LEU A 238 12.69 -12.36 15.39
C LEU A 238 11.81 -11.88 16.54
N ILE A 239 10.78 -11.10 16.24
CA ILE A 239 9.77 -10.64 17.18
C ILE A 239 8.71 -11.72 17.36
N VAL A 240 8.14 -12.21 16.25
CA VAL A 240 7.29 -13.40 16.17
C VAL A 240 8.09 -14.48 15.45
N THR A 241 8.37 -15.58 16.16
CA THR A 241 9.19 -16.67 15.62
C THR A 241 8.40 -17.55 14.64
N PRO A 242 9.09 -18.34 13.78
CA PRO A 242 8.44 -19.34 12.92
C PRO A 242 7.54 -20.32 13.69
N ASP A 243 7.97 -20.76 14.87
CA ASP A 243 7.21 -21.68 15.71
C ASP A 243 5.97 -21.01 16.32
N GLU A 244 6.06 -19.75 16.75
CA GLU A 244 4.92 -18.97 17.22
C GLU A 244 3.91 -18.76 16.09
N ALA A 245 4.34 -18.38 14.88
CA ALA A 245 3.49 -18.25 13.71
C ALA A 245 2.80 -19.58 13.37
N LYS A 246 3.54 -20.68 13.38
CA LYS A 246 2.99 -22.02 13.12
C LYS A 246 2.00 -22.49 14.19
N ALA A 247 2.13 -22.03 15.41
CA ALA A 247 1.18 -22.29 16.48
C ALA A 247 -0.13 -21.52 16.26
N THR A 248 -0.04 -20.24 15.87
CA THR A 248 -1.22 -19.39 15.62
C THR A 248 -2.02 -19.79 14.38
N GLU A 249 -1.39 -20.40 13.37
CA GLU A 249 -2.09 -20.96 12.19
C GLU A 249 -3.24 -21.90 12.54
N LYS A 250 -3.20 -22.53 13.71
CA LYS A 250 -4.21 -23.47 14.21
C LYS A 250 -5.32 -22.80 15.05
N GLY A 251 -5.19 -21.50 15.32
CA GLY A 251 -5.96 -20.83 16.36
C GLY A 251 -7.41 -20.55 15.99
N PHE A 252 -7.65 -19.84 14.88
CA PHE A 252 -8.97 -19.35 14.45
C PHE A 252 -9.79 -18.75 15.58
N SER A 253 -9.20 -17.76 16.27
CA SER A 253 -9.79 -17.14 17.44
C SER A 253 -11.09 -16.40 17.13
N ASP A 254 -12.14 -16.65 17.94
CA ASP A 254 -13.38 -15.85 17.92
C ASP A 254 -13.25 -14.52 18.66
N LYS A 255 -12.14 -14.30 19.40
CA LYS A 255 -11.84 -13.02 20.05
C LYS A 255 -11.13 -12.08 19.09
N THR A 256 -11.21 -10.79 19.38
CA THR A 256 -10.56 -9.73 18.60
C THR A 256 -9.57 -8.93 19.44
N LYS A 257 -8.64 -8.27 18.76
CA LYS A 257 -7.74 -7.23 19.32
C LYS A 257 -7.90 -5.96 18.49
N ILE A 258 -7.65 -4.82 19.15
CA ILE A 258 -7.62 -3.52 18.48
C ILE A 258 -6.16 -3.06 18.39
N TRP A 259 -5.68 -2.82 17.19
CA TRP A 259 -4.39 -2.22 16.89
C TRP A 259 -4.58 -0.73 16.62
N LYS A 260 -3.84 0.13 17.32
CA LYS A 260 -4.01 1.59 17.24
C LYS A 260 -2.77 2.22 16.61
N PHE A 261 -2.97 2.90 15.49
CA PHE A 261 -1.90 3.55 14.75
C PHE A 261 -2.12 5.05 14.63
N ARG A 262 -1.02 5.79 14.61
CA ARG A 262 -0.99 7.19 14.25
C ARG A 262 0.08 7.42 13.20
N ALA A 263 -0.30 8.05 12.09
CA ALA A 263 0.63 8.53 11.08
C ALA A 263 0.48 10.04 10.92
N GLU A 264 1.59 10.74 10.77
CA GLU A 264 1.61 12.19 10.60
C GLU A 264 2.25 12.53 9.26
N ASN A 265 1.62 13.45 8.55
CA ASN A 265 2.07 13.95 7.26
C ASN A 265 2.37 12.83 6.26
N VAL A 266 1.39 11.97 6.02
CA VAL A 266 1.42 10.92 5.02
C VAL A 266 0.28 11.10 4.03
N ARG A 267 0.44 10.56 2.83
CA ARG A 267 -0.56 10.72 1.76
C ARG A 267 -1.59 9.58 1.69
N ASP A 268 -1.32 8.45 2.32
CA ASP A 268 -2.21 7.29 2.31
C ASP A 268 -2.00 6.44 3.57
N PHE A 269 -2.85 5.42 3.74
CA PHE A 269 -2.76 4.47 4.85
C PHE A 269 -3.07 3.06 4.34
N ALA A 270 -2.24 2.09 4.75
CA ALA A 270 -2.41 0.69 4.40
C ALA A 270 -2.00 -0.23 5.57
N PHE A 271 -2.47 -1.48 5.55
CA PHE A 271 -2.09 -2.47 6.57
C PHE A 271 -2.08 -3.89 6.03
N SER A 272 -1.35 -4.76 6.72
CA SER A 272 -1.37 -6.20 6.49
C SER A 272 -1.64 -6.95 7.78
N SER A 273 -2.36 -8.07 7.67
CA SER A 273 -2.77 -8.88 8.82
C SER A 273 -2.84 -10.36 8.46
N SER A 274 -2.28 -11.22 9.33
CA SER A 274 -2.37 -12.67 9.17
C SER A 274 -2.05 -13.41 10.47
N ARG A 275 -2.57 -14.63 10.62
CA ARG A 275 -2.13 -15.61 11.63
C ARG A 275 -0.75 -16.20 11.31
N LYS A 276 -0.38 -16.17 10.03
CA LYS A 276 0.84 -16.81 9.50
C LYS A 276 2.10 -15.98 9.65
N PHE A 277 2.00 -14.73 10.10
CA PHE A 277 3.15 -13.84 10.08
C PHE A 277 4.22 -14.21 11.10
N ILE A 278 5.39 -14.54 10.59
CA ILE A 278 6.67 -14.33 11.22
C ILE A 278 6.93 -12.81 11.13
N TYR A 279 7.53 -12.25 12.17
CA TYR A 279 7.86 -10.84 12.23
C TYR A 279 9.30 -10.68 12.66
N ASP A 280 10.15 -10.11 11.84
CA ASP A 280 11.49 -9.73 12.23
C ASP A 280 11.76 -8.24 11.99
N ALA A 281 12.72 -7.70 12.70
CA ALA A 281 13.09 -6.29 12.63
C ALA A 281 14.53 -6.03 13.03
N MET A 282 15.10 -4.95 12.52
CA MET A 282 16.38 -4.39 12.98
C MET A 282 16.39 -2.87 12.91
N ALA A 283 17.23 -2.25 13.72
CA ALA A 283 17.46 -0.82 13.64
C ALA A 283 18.42 -0.48 12.48
N VAL A 284 18.15 0.63 11.83
CA VAL A 284 18.99 1.22 10.77
C VAL A 284 19.42 2.60 11.24
N LYS A 285 20.72 2.82 11.35
CA LYS A 285 21.26 4.14 11.68
C LYS A 285 21.36 4.97 10.42
N LEU A 286 20.64 6.09 10.40
CA LEU A 286 20.77 7.15 9.42
C LEU A 286 21.55 8.34 10.00
N GLU A 287 21.70 9.41 9.24
CA GLU A 287 22.47 10.58 9.71
C GLU A 287 21.83 11.26 10.92
N THR A 288 20.51 11.50 10.87
CA THR A 288 19.78 12.27 11.90
C THR A 288 19.06 11.40 12.93
N LYS A 289 18.78 10.13 12.63
CA LYS A 289 17.98 9.24 13.49
C LYS A 289 18.18 7.76 13.21
N ASN A 290 17.59 6.93 14.07
CA ASN A 290 17.41 5.50 13.82
C ASN A 290 16.01 5.24 13.24
N VAL A 291 15.93 4.29 12.31
CA VAL A 291 14.68 3.83 11.67
C VAL A 291 14.59 2.32 11.80
N MET A 292 13.38 1.77 11.94
CA MET A 292 13.18 0.32 11.99
C MET A 292 12.96 -0.24 10.59
N ALA A 293 13.80 -1.17 10.17
CA ALA A 293 13.55 -2.05 9.04
C ALA A 293 12.80 -3.29 9.54
N ILE A 294 11.67 -3.62 8.91
CA ILE A 294 10.74 -4.66 9.37
C ILE A 294 10.35 -5.56 8.20
N SER A 295 10.18 -6.87 8.46
CA SER A 295 9.57 -7.79 7.51
C SER A 295 8.50 -8.65 8.16
N LEU A 296 7.41 -8.87 7.41
CA LEU A 296 6.33 -9.78 7.76
C LEU A 296 6.19 -10.83 6.65
N TYR A 297 6.22 -12.09 7.01
CA TYR A 297 6.15 -13.18 6.02
C TYR A 297 5.65 -14.49 6.63
N PRO A 298 4.96 -15.35 5.86
CA PRO A 298 4.56 -16.67 6.31
C PRO A 298 5.73 -17.66 6.26
N ASN A 299 5.59 -18.81 6.94
CA ASN A 299 6.61 -19.87 6.92
C ASN A 299 6.96 -20.33 5.50
N GLU A 300 6.03 -20.25 4.55
CA GLU A 300 6.23 -20.59 3.13
C GLU A 300 7.26 -19.69 2.43
N SER A 301 7.58 -18.55 3.01
CA SER A 301 8.59 -17.62 2.49
C SER A 301 10.00 -17.95 2.95
N ASN A 302 10.15 -18.84 3.95
CA ASN A 302 11.45 -19.24 4.48
C ASN A 302 12.13 -20.32 3.60
N PRO A 303 13.47 -20.37 3.58
CA PRO A 303 14.40 -19.50 4.35
C PRO A 303 14.72 -18.16 3.67
N LEU A 304 14.19 -17.89 2.50
CA LEU A 304 14.59 -16.76 1.64
C LEU A 304 14.34 -15.39 2.32
N TRP A 305 13.14 -15.22 2.90
CA TRP A 305 12.75 -13.94 3.50
C TRP A 305 13.53 -13.62 4.78
N GLU A 306 13.72 -14.60 5.65
CA GLU A 306 14.53 -14.46 6.87
C GLU A 306 15.99 -14.07 6.56
N GLN A 307 16.53 -14.60 5.45
CA GLN A 307 17.91 -14.32 5.06
C GLN A 307 18.12 -12.92 4.48
N TYR A 308 17.14 -12.38 3.72
CA TYR A 308 17.39 -11.22 2.85
C TYR A 308 16.42 -10.05 3.04
N SER A 309 15.13 -10.28 3.38
CA SER A 309 14.11 -9.22 3.28
C SER A 309 14.44 -7.99 4.12
N THR A 310 14.57 -8.12 5.43
CA THR A 310 14.84 -6.98 6.33
C THR A 310 16.18 -6.32 6.04
N LYS A 311 17.16 -7.07 5.55
CA LYS A 311 18.45 -6.50 5.12
C LYS A 311 18.30 -5.67 3.85
N ALA A 312 17.43 -6.09 2.91
CA ALA A 312 17.12 -5.31 1.72
C ALA A 312 16.42 -4.00 2.09
N VAL A 313 15.43 -4.04 2.99
CA VAL A 313 14.81 -2.83 3.56
C VAL A 313 15.86 -1.92 4.17
N ALA A 314 16.74 -2.45 5.03
CA ALA A 314 17.78 -1.68 5.69
C ALA A 314 18.78 -1.04 4.71
N GLN A 315 19.18 -1.76 3.65
CA GLN A 315 20.08 -1.23 2.63
C GLN A 315 19.42 -0.13 1.81
N THR A 316 18.14 -0.32 1.43
CA THR A 316 17.38 0.71 0.71
C THR A 316 17.36 2.01 1.50
N LEU A 317 16.99 1.96 2.78
CA LEU A 317 16.97 3.14 3.67
C LEU A 317 18.32 3.85 3.72
N LYS A 318 19.43 3.10 3.77
CA LYS A 318 20.79 3.68 3.79
C LYS A 318 21.15 4.33 2.47
N THR A 319 20.95 3.64 1.35
CA THR A 319 21.36 4.13 0.03
C THR A 319 20.52 5.31 -0.40
N TYR A 320 19.20 5.22 -0.28
CA TYR A 320 18.32 6.34 -0.66
C TYR A 320 18.54 7.55 0.22
N SER A 321 18.69 7.40 1.56
CA SER A 321 19.02 8.51 2.44
C SER A 321 20.35 9.18 2.08
N LYS A 322 21.37 8.40 1.72
CA LYS A 322 22.68 8.91 1.30
C LYS A 322 22.61 9.77 0.04
N HIS A 323 21.74 9.42 -0.90
CA HIS A 323 21.67 10.08 -2.22
C HIS A 323 20.58 11.15 -2.31
N THR A 324 19.66 11.23 -1.33
CA THR A 324 18.55 12.19 -1.32
C THR A 324 18.49 12.96 0.00
N PHE A 325 17.71 12.48 0.95
CA PHE A 325 17.51 13.03 2.30
C PHE A 325 17.24 11.92 3.28
N ASP A 326 17.50 12.14 4.57
CA ASP A 326 17.20 11.14 5.60
C ASP A 326 15.71 10.78 5.61
N TYR A 327 15.44 9.47 5.65
CA TYR A 327 14.08 8.95 5.70
C TYR A 327 13.29 9.55 6.87
N PRO A 328 12.19 10.29 6.63
CA PRO A 328 11.54 11.07 7.67
C PRO A 328 10.72 10.22 8.64
N TYR A 329 10.26 9.06 8.23
CA TYR A 329 9.43 8.18 9.06
C TYR A 329 10.26 7.32 10.01
N HIS A 330 9.61 6.61 10.92
CA HIS A 330 10.28 5.83 11.99
C HIS A 330 10.47 4.36 11.62
N LYS A 331 9.80 3.88 10.58
CA LYS A 331 9.92 2.50 10.09
C LYS A 331 9.67 2.39 8.59
N ALA A 332 10.14 1.27 8.01
CA ALA A 332 9.76 0.79 6.70
C ALA A 332 9.52 -0.73 6.77
N ILE A 333 8.43 -1.21 6.18
CA ILE A 333 7.95 -2.57 6.31
C ILE A 333 7.84 -3.22 4.94
N SER A 334 8.44 -4.40 4.79
CA SER A 334 8.25 -5.30 3.65
C SER A 334 7.37 -6.47 4.06
N VAL A 335 6.30 -6.73 3.31
CA VAL A 335 5.37 -7.83 3.57
C VAL A 335 5.41 -8.82 2.40
N SER A 336 5.59 -10.11 2.71
CA SER A 336 5.53 -11.16 1.70
C SER A 336 4.09 -11.39 1.26
N ALA A 337 3.79 -11.03 0.02
CA ALA A 337 2.52 -11.27 -0.62
C ALA A 337 2.77 -11.74 -2.06
N GLU A 338 2.33 -12.95 -2.40
CA GLU A 338 2.63 -13.52 -3.72
C GLU A 338 1.93 -12.72 -4.84
N ASP A 339 2.60 -12.61 -5.98
CA ASP A 339 2.16 -11.80 -7.15
C ASP A 339 1.97 -10.29 -6.85
N GLN A 340 2.51 -9.77 -5.73
CA GLN A 340 2.45 -8.34 -5.41
C GLN A 340 3.82 -7.67 -5.59
N GLY A 341 3.79 -6.45 -6.06
CA GLY A 341 4.81 -5.41 -6.00
C GLY A 341 4.02 -4.12 -5.91
N MET A 342 3.96 -3.50 -4.71
CA MET A 342 3.13 -2.32 -4.49
C MET A 342 3.53 -1.59 -3.22
N GLU A 343 3.70 -0.29 -3.36
CA GLU A 343 4.12 0.62 -2.32
C GLU A 343 2.94 1.32 -1.62
N TYR A 344 3.15 1.59 -0.34
CA TYR A 344 2.34 2.53 0.48
C TYR A 344 3.24 3.21 1.52
N PRO A 345 2.83 4.31 2.14
CA PRO A 345 3.66 4.96 3.14
C PRO A 345 4.05 4.01 4.27
N MET A 346 5.35 3.79 4.44
CA MET A 346 5.98 2.92 5.45
C MET A 346 5.70 1.42 5.32
N ILE A 347 4.90 0.95 4.37
CA ILE A 347 4.58 -0.48 4.18
C ILE A 347 4.44 -0.78 2.70
N CYS A 348 5.04 -1.88 2.25
CA CYS A 348 4.93 -2.36 0.88
C CYS A 348 4.74 -3.88 0.83
N TRP A 349 4.21 -4.37 -0.29
CA TRP A 349 4.01 -5.79 -0.55
C TRP A 349 4.92 -6.27 -1.65
N ASN A 350 5.51 -7.45 -1.46
CA ASN A 350 6.56 -7.95 -2.32
C ASN A 350 6.38 -9.44 -2.60
N TYR A 351 6.53 -9.83 -3.86
CA TYR A 351 6.54 -11.22 -4.27
C TYR A 351 7.88 -11.91 -3.96
N GLY A 352 7.94 -13.21 -4.18
CA GLY A 352 9.15 -14.01 -4.16
C GLY A 352 9.21 -14.98 -3.00
N ARG A 353 8.63 -16.14 -3.19
CA ARG A 353 8.72 -17.29 -2.28
C ARG A 353 9.47 -18.43 -2.95
N PRO A 354 10.06 -19.36 -2.16
CA PRO A 354 10.51 -20.64 -2.69
C PRO A 354 9.40 -21.32 -3.48
N ASP A 355 9.76 -22.16 -4.45
CA ASP A 355 8.78 -22.98 -5.15
C ASP A 355 8.13 -24.02 -4.22
N ALA A 356 7.17 -24.79 -4.74
CA ALA A 356 6.42 -25.80 -3.98
C ALA A 356 7.33 -26.89 -3.36
N ASN A 357 8.56 -27.06 -3.85
CA ASN A 357 9.54 -28.00 -3.36
C ASN A 357 10.55 -27.36 -2.39
N GLY A 358 10.40 -26.07 -2.10
CA GLY A 358 11.34 -25.28 -1.28
C GLY A 358 12.60 -24.83 -2.00
N TYR A 359 12.68 -24.99 -3.34
CA TYR A 359 13.81 -24.55 -4.12
C TYR A 359 13.75 -23.05 -4.39
N VAL A 360 14.90 -22.39 -4.29
CA VAL A 360 15.10 -20.97 -4.57
C VAL A 360 16.07 -20.81 -5.72
N SER A 361 15.58 -20.44 -6.88
CA SER A 361 16.42 -20.06 -8.02
C SER A 361 17.01 -18.67 -7.83
N ASP A 362 18.11 -18.37 -8.52
CA ASP A 362 18.68 -17.01 -8.56
C ASP A 362 17.64 -15.98 -9.05
N ARG A 363 16.78 -16.35 -9.99
CA ARG A 363 15.68 -15.50 -10.47
C ARG A 363 14.72 -15.14 -9.34
N ILE A 364 14.32 -16.09 -8.50
CA ILE A 364 13.41 -15.85 -7.35
C ILE A 364 14.14 -15.00 -6.31
N LYS A 365 15.38 -15.36 -5.96
CA LYS A 365 16.17 -14.64 -4.95
C LYS A 365 16.40 -13.18 -5.34
N TYR A 366 16.97 -12.92 -6.51
CA TYR A 366 17.27 -11.57 -6.93
C TYR A 366 16.01 -10.79 -7.29
N GLY A 367 14.98 -11.45 -7.82
CA GLY A 367 13.67 -10.84 -8.07
C GLY A 367 13.03 -10.32 -6.78
N MET A 368 13.03 -11.12 -5.71
CA MET A 368 12.52 -10.72 -4.39
C MET A 368 13.32 -9.55 -3.81
N ILE A 369 14.65 -9.61 -3.82
CA ILE A 369 15.50 -8.53 -3.30
C ILE A 369 15.26 -7.24 -4.09
N SER A 370 15.22 -7.33 -5.42
CA SER A 370 14.98 -6.19 -6.31
C SER A 370 13.63 -5.53 -6.06
N VAL A 371 12.54 -6.31 -5.95
CA VAL A 371 11.22 -5.73 -5.68
C VAL A 371 11.15 -5.11 -4.29
N ILE A 372 11.76 -5.69 -3.25
CA ILE A 372 11.80 -5.08 -1.93
C ILE A 372 12.54 -3.74 -1.96
N ILE A 373 13.68 -3.66 -2.65
CA ILE A 373 14.44 -2.41 -2.79
C ILE A 373 13.59 -1.36 -3.52
N HIS A 374 12.91 -1.74 -4.58
CA HIS A 374 12.03 -0.91 -5.38
C HIS A 374 10.85 -0.37 -4.53
N GLU A 375 10.02 -1.23 -3.98
CA GLU A 375 8.83 -0.83 -3.24
C GLU A 375 9.13 -0.04 -1.95
N VAL A 376 10.25 -0.34 -1.27
CA VAL A 376 10.72 0.48 -0.14
C VAL A 376 11.24 1.83 -0.63
N GLY A 377 11.88 1.87 -1.78
CA GLY A 377 12.39 3.08 -2.43
C GLY A 377 11.30 4.10 -2.70
N HIS A 378 10.13 3.63 -3.14
CA HIS A 378 8.94 4.46 -3.35
C HIS A 378 8.50 5.29 -2.13
N ASN A 379 8.93 4.97 -0.93
CA ASN A 379 8.72 5.86 0.21
C ASN A 379 9.36 7.25 0.01
N TYR A 380 10.43 7.35 -0.79
CA TYR A 380 11.06 8.63 -1.12
C TYR A 380 10.35 9.31 -2.30
N PHE A 381 10.03 8.55 -3.33
CA PHE A 381 9.34 8.93 -4.56
C PHE A 381 8.29 7.86 -4.89
N PRO A 382 6.98 8.09 -4.77
CA PRO A 382 6.29 9.37 -4.59
C PRO A 382 5.75 9.64 -3.17
N MET A 383 5.99 8.75 -2.17
CA MET A 383 5.28 8.85 -0.88
C MET A 383 5.67 10.10 -0.07
N ILE A 384 6.89 10.62 -0.25
CA ILE A 384 7.36 11.86 0.40
C ILE A 384 7.45 12.99 -0.61
N VAL A 385 8.16 12.79 -1.72
CA VAL A 385 8.19 13.74 -2.84
C VAL A 385 7.05 13.39 -3.78
N ASN A 386 5.90 13.98 -3.49
CA ASN A 386 4.63 13.65 -4.16
C ASN A 386 4.63 14.06 -5.64
N SER A 387 4.06 13.24 -6.49
CA SER A 387 3.80 13.49 -7.91
C SER A 387 2.38 13.08 -8.29
N ASP A 388 1.89 13.58 -9.41
CA ASP A 388 0.64 13.11 -10.01
C ASP A 388 0.92 11.85 -10.83
N GLU A 389 0.90 10.72 -10.16
CA GLU A 389 1.21 9.41 -10.72
C GLU A 389 0.16 8.91 -11.71
N ARG A 390 -1.05 9.46 -11.68
CA ARG A 390 -2.08 9.12 -12.67
C ARG A 390 -1.75 9.63 -14.06
N GLN A 391 -0.95 10.70 -14.16
CA GLN A 391 -0.58 11.32 -15.41
C GLN A 391 0.91 11.16 -15.73
N TRP A 392 1.78 11.13 -14.71
CA TRP A 392 3.22 11.26 -14.88
C TRP A 392 3.98 10.18 -14.10
N SER A 393 3.77 8.91 -14.44
CA SER A 393 4.39 7.77 -13.74
C SER A 393 5.93 7.80 -13.77
N TRP A 394 6.55 8.48 -14.73
CA TRP A 394 8.00 8.61 -14.79
C TRP A 394 8.63 9.37 -13.62
N MET A 395 7.87 10.26 -12.95
CA MET A 395 8.34 10.97 -11.74
C MET A 395 8.40 10.06 -10.52
N ASP A 396 7.59 9.06 -10.53
CA ASP A 396 7.50 7.98 -9.56
C ASP A 396 8.54 6.90 -9.90
N GLU A 397 8.29 6.12 -10.92
CA GLU A 397 9.03 4.94 -11.32
C GLU A 397 10.47 5.24 -11.80
N GLY A 398 10.67 6.35 -12.49
CA GLY A 398 11.98 6.66 -13.10
C GLY A 398 13.04 7.04 -12.09
N LEU A 399 12.69 7.88 -11.11
CA LEU A 399 13.60 8.28 -10.03
C LEU A 399 13.88 7.10 -9.11
N ASP A 400 12.85 6.34 -8.77
CA ASP A 400 12.97 5.15 -7.95
C ASP A 400 13.86 4.09 -8.63
N THR A 401 13.62 3.76 -9.90
CA THR A 401 14.41 2.80 -10.67
C THR A 401 15.91 3.14 -10.70
N PHE A 402 16.24 4.44 -10.80
CA PHE A 402 17.64 4.88 -10.77
C PHE A 402 18.29 4.60 -9.40
N LEU A 403 17.62 4.96 -8.31
CA LEU A 403 18.14 4.73 -6.97
C LEU A 403 18.11 3.25 -6.58
N GLN A 404 17.14 2.49 -7.07
CA GLN A 404 17.09 1.04 -6.95
C GLN A 404 18.39 0.40 -7.47
N TYR A 405 18.84 0.79 -8.67
CA TYR A 405 20.09 0.28 -9.20
C TYR A 405 21.28 0.53 -8.26
N LEU A 406 21.38 1.72 -7.68
CA LEU A 406 22.45 2.04 -6.73
C LEU A 406 22.34 1.19 -5.45
N ALA A 407 21.13 1.03 -4.91
CA ALA A 407 20.90 0.23 -3.72
C ALA A 407 21.17 -1.27 -3.95
N GLU A 408 20.85 -1.79 -5.11
CA GLU A 408 21.17 -3.18 -5.51
C GLU A 408 22.69 -3.42 -5.56
N GLN A 409 23.47 -2.46 -6.10
CA GLN A 409 24.93 -2.55 -6.12
C GLN A 409 25.56 -2.40 -4.72
N ASP A 410 24.98 -1.58 -3.86
CA ASP A 410 25.39 -1.44 -2.44
C ASP A 410 24.99 -2.66 -1.59
N PHE A 411 23.94 -3.38 -1.98
CA PHE A 411 23.47 -4.59 -1.27
C PHE A 411 24.39 -5.77 -1.45
N MET A 412 24.92 -5.98 -2.67
CA MET A 412 25.81 -7.09 -2.98
C MET A 412 26.72 -6.72 -4.16
N GLU A 413 28.00 -6.99 -4.04
CA GLU A 413 28.97 -6.80 -5.12
C GLU A 413 28.54 -7.59 -6.38
N ASN A 414 28.57 -6.93 -7.55
CA ASN A 414 28.16 -7.49 -8.84
C ASN A 414 26.71 -8.00 -8.85
N TYR A 415 25.80 -7.32 -8.13
CA TYR A 415 24.38 -7.65 -8.15
C TYR A 415 23.85 -7.68 -9.60
N PRO A 416 23.11 -8.74 -10.01
CA PRO A 416 22.63 -8.90 -11.39
C PRO A 416 21.41 -8.02 -11.68
N SER A 417 21.57 -6.70 -11.55
CA SER A 417 20.48 -5.73 -11.75
C SER A 417 19.95 -5.76 -13.18
N SER A 418 18.62 -5.69 -13.31
CA SER A 418 17.93 -5.42 -14.58
C SER A 418 17.77 -3.92 -14.85
N ARG A 419 18.01 -3.05 -13.87
CA ARG A 419 17.76 -1.60 -13.91
C ARG A 419 18.97 -0.77 -14.37
N GLY A 420 20.14 -1.33 -14.46
CA GLY A 420 21.37 -0.68 -14.89
C GLY A 420 22.45 -1.68 -15.23
N PRO A 421 23.63 -1.24 -15.64
CA PRO A 421 24.09 0.15 -15.83
C PRO A 421 23.48 0.86 -17.05
N ALA A 422 23.73 2.18 -17.17
CA ALA A 422 23.11 3.06 -18.16
C ALA A 422 23.17 2.59 -19.62
N HIS A 423 24.22 1.84 -20.03
CA HIS A 423 24.35 1.33 -21.40
C HIS A 423 23.24 0.33 -21.77
N LYS A 424 22.53 -0.26 -20.81
CA LYS A 424 21.39 -1.17 -21.07
C LYS A 424 20.19 -0.47 -21.72
N ILE A 425 20.13 0.88 -21.71
CA ILE A 425 19.11 1.63 -22.44
C ILE A 425 19.33 1.61 -23.98
N VAL A 426 20.54 1.31 -24.44
CA VAL A 426 20.90 1.37 -25.87
C VAL A 426 19.98 0.51 -26.76
N PRO A 427 19.64 -0.74 -26.42
CA PRO A 427 18.72 -1.54 -27.24
C PRO A 427 17.33 -0.89 -27.37
N TYR A 428 16.82 -0.27 -26.29
CA TYR A 428 15.58 0.48 -26.33
C TYR A 428 15.69 1.69 -27.23
N MET A 429 16.73 2.52 -27.07
CA MET A 429 16.95 3.74 -27.85
C MET A 429 17.24 3.49 -29.34
N SER A 430 17.79 2.32 -29.68
CA SER A 430 18.07 1.88 -31.05
C SER A 430 16.94 1.07 -31.69
N GLY A 431 15.83 0.88 -30.99
CA GLY A 431 14.65 0.17 -31.50
C GLY A 431 13.91 0.93 -32.61
N ASP A 432 12.81 0.37 -33.11
CA ASP A 432 11.98 1.03 -34.12
C ASP A 432 11.36 2.29 -33.55
N GLN A 433 11.75 3.43 -34.07
CA GLN A 433 11.33 4.77 -33.65
C GLN A 433 9.80 4.95 -33.63
N LYS A 434 9.05 4.13 -34.37
CA LYS A 434 7.58 4.16 -34.36
C LYS A 434 6.96 3.68 -33.07
N PHE A 435 7.70 2.94 -32.26
CA PHE A 435 7.25 2.38 -30.97
C PHE A 435 7.94 3.03 -29.77
N LEU A 436 8.81 4.00 -30.03
CA LEU A 436 9.47 4.75 -28.95
C LEU A 436 8.61 5.95 -28.60
N GLU A 437 8.10 5.96 -27.40
CA GLU A 437 7.42 7.12 -26.81
C GLU A 437 8.40 7.96 -25.99
N PRO A 438 8.26 9.28 -25.96
CA PRO A 438 9.03 10.11 -25.04
C PRO A 438 8.79 9.69 -23.59
N ILE A 439 9.85 9.64 -22.78
CA ILE A 439 9.78 9.22 -21.36
C ILE A 439 8.71 9.99 -20.55
N MET A 440 8.46 11.25 -20.94
CA MET A 440 7.50 12.12 -20.25
C MET A 440 6.10 12.14 -20.87
N SER A 441 5.79 11.24 -21.80
CA SER A 441 4.49 11.17 -22.48
C SER A 441 3.77 9.86 -22.20
N ASN A 442 3.61 9.52 -20.95
CA ASN A 442 2.85 8.31 -20.59
C ASN A 442 1.37 8.45 -20.86
#